data_cf7d53c5cba569267c6964977117fa51
#
_entry.id   cf7d53c5cba569267c6964977117fa51
#
_cell.length_a   1.000
_cell.length_b   1.000
_cell.length_c   1.000
_cell.angle_alpha   90.00
_cell.angle_beta   90.00
_cell.angle_gamma   90.00
#
_symmetry.space_group_name_H-M   'P 1'
#
loop_
_entity.id
_entity.type
_entity.pdbx_description
1 polymer ?
#
loop_
_entity_poly.entity_id
_entity_poly.type
_entity_poly.pdbx_seq_one_letter_code
_entity_poly.pdbx_strand_id
1 'polypeptide(L)'
;MTNQKVNKKVINATEVTVNGVKYRSKLEARCAQILKENNISFEYEPLKIEYIPKFEYYDEKYRAAFYTPDFIIDNKYILEIKGFPNEVYRYKKKLVLLKLLNDVNYTKYRFFEIKTITQLKQWIKQYKDGQISNTETNKGSDKSS
;
A
#
# COMPACT_ATOMS: atom_id res chain seq x y z
N MET A 1 -28.62 -1.46 15.26
CA MET A 1 -28.61 -0.46 14.99
C MET A 1 -27.45 0.35 14.97
N THR A 2 -26.69 0.36 15.80
CA THR A 2 -25.64 1.21 15.84
C THR A 2 -24.66 0.93 14.79
N ASN A 3 -24.77 -0.12 14.12
CA ASN A 3 -23.81 -0.41 13.13
C ASN A 3 -23.85 0.46 11.98
N GLN A 4 -24.86 1.10 11.75
CA GLN A 4 -24.95 1.90 10.60
C GLN A 4 -23.85 2.87 10.54
N LYS A 5 -23.38 3.35 11.64
CA LYS A 5 -22.36 4.29 11.57
C LYS A 5 -21.16 3.76 10.98
N VAL A 6 -20.84 2.58 11.24
CA VAL A 6 -19.66 2.03 10.69
C VAL A 6 -19.74 2.05 9.20
N ASN A 7 -20.89 1.82 8.69
CA ASN A 7 -21.00 1.79 7.26
C ASN A 7 -20.66 3.09 6.61
N LYS A 8 -20.89 4.18 7.27
CA LYS A 8 -20.60 5.41 6.66
C LYS A 8 -19.16 5.60 6.39
N LYS A 9 -18.28 5.06 7.18
CA LYS A 9 -16.90 5.28 6.97
C LYS A 9 -16.41 4.64 5.73
N VAL A 10 -17.03 3.62 5.27
CA VAL A 10 -16.56 2.94 4.07
C VAL A 10 -17.51 3.12 2.94
N ILE A 11 -18.16 4.26 2.92
CA ILE A 11 -19.19 4.47 1.94
C ILE A 11 -18.66 4.39 0.53
N ASN A 12 -17.42 4.75 0.28
CA ASN A 12 -16.88 4.68 -1.06
C ASN A 12 -16.13 3.39 -1.35
N ALA A 13 -16.10 2.49 -0.41
CA ALA A 13 -15.37 1.24 -0.58
C ALA A 13 -16.37 0.10 -0.53
N THR A 14 -16.50 -0.64 -1.60
CA THR A 14 -17.41 -1.77 -1.67
C THR A 14 -16.59 -3.03 -1.77
N GLU A 15 -16.77 -3.91 -0.81
CA GLU A 15 -16.04 -5.18 -0.83
C GLU A 15 -16.51 -6.02 -2.00
N VAL A 16 -15.60 -6.70 -2.64
CA VAL A 16 -15.88 -7.53 -3.80
C VAL A 16 -15.14 -8.85 -3.64
N THR A 17 -15.83 -9.96 -3.86
CA THR A 17 -15.20 -11.28 -3.79
C THR A 17 -15.02 -11.81 -5.21
N VAL A 18 -13.79 -12.15 -5.56
CA VAL A 18 -13.49 -12.68 -6.87
C VAL A 18 -12.63 -13.93 -6.67
N ASN A 19 -13.08 -15.05 -7.18
CA ASN A 19 -12.37 -16.31 -7.05
C ASN A 19 -12.00 -16.64 -5.61
N GLY A 20 -12.92 -16.38 -4.71
CA GLY A 20 -12.70 -16.70 -3.31
C GLY A 20 -11.90 -15.69 -2.52
N VAL A 21 -11.39 -14.66 -3.15
CA VAL A 21 -10.62 -13.64 -2.46
C VAL A 21 -11.49 -12.42 -2.28
N LYS A 22 -11.54 -11.89 -1.06
CA LYS A 22 -12.33 -10.72 -0.76
C LYS A 22 -11.46 -9.49 -0.82
N TYR A 23 -11.74 -8.59 -1.76
CA TYR A 23 -11.02 -7.34 -1.89
C TYR A 23 -11.84 -6.23 -1.23
N ARG A 24 -11.14 -5.25 -0.66
CA ARG A 24 -11.82 -4.19 0.10
C ARG A 24 -12.48 -3.15 -0.78
N SER A 25 -12.18 -3.12 -2.06
CA SER A 25 -12.82 -2.18 -2.95
C SER A 25 -12.88 -2.75 -4.36
N LYS A 26 -13.73 -2.16 -5.18
CA LYS A 26 -13.82 -2.56 -6.58
C LYS A 26 -12.53 -2.25 -7.32
N LEU A 27 -11.89 -1.15 -6.97
CA LEU A 27 -10.64 -0.77 -7.61
C LEU A 27 -9.56 -1.79 -7.31
N GLU A 28 -9.48 -2.27 -6.07
CA GLU A 28 -8.50 -3.29 -5.73
C GLU A 28 -8.78 -4.59 -6.48
N ALA A 29 -10.05 -4.99 -6.57
CA ALA A 29 -10.39 -6.20 -7.31
C ALA A 29 -10.02 -6.06 -8.77
N ARG A 30 -10.25 -4.89 -9.34
CA ARG A 30 -9.91 -4.67 -10.74
C ARG A 30 -8.39 -4.69 -10.94
N CYS A 31 -7.65 -4.11 -10.02
CA CYS A 31 -6.19 -4.13 -10.10
C CYS A 31 -5.68 -5.56 -10.02
N ALA A 32 -6.25 -6.38 -9.12
CA ALA A 32 -5.85 -7.77 -9.02
C ALA A 32 -6.08 -8.50 -10.33
N GLN A 33 -7.22 -8.24 -10.98
CA GLN A 33 -7.53 -8.86 -12.23
C GLN A 33 -6.52 -8.49 -13.31
N ILE A 34 -6.16 -7.21 -13.37
CA ILE A 34 -5.22 -6.73 -14.37
C ILE A 34 -3.84 -7.34 -14.14
N LEU A 35 -3.41 -7.44 -12.88
CA LEU A 35 -2.13 -8.07 -12.60
C LEU A 35 -2.13 -9.52 -13.07
N LYS A 36 -3.22 -10.25 -12.82
CA LYS A 36 -3.31 -11.63 -13.25
C LYS A 36 -3.32 -11.75 -14.77
N GLU A 37 -4.02 -10.85 -15.44
CA GLU A 37 -4.07 -10.88 -16.90
C GLU A 37 -2.71 -10.61 -17.51
N ASN A 38 -1.83 -9.96 -16.78
CA ASN A 38 -0.47 -9.67 -17.23
C ASN A 38 0.53 -10.70 -16.69
N ASN A 39 0.05 -11.78 -16.12
CA ASN A 39 0.88 -12.87 -15.59
C ASN A 39 1.84 -12.39 -14.50
N ILE A 40 1.40 -11.45 -13.68
CA ILE A 40 2.20 -10.97 -12.57
C ILE A 40 1.64 -11.58 -11.30
N SER A 41 2.47 -12.35 -10.60
CA SER A 41 2.07 -12.94 -9.33
C SER A 41 2.14 -11.90 -8.25
N PHE A 42 1.23 -11.94 -7.31
CA PHE A 42 1.21 -10.99 -6.21
C PHE A 42 0.63 -11.65 -4.97
N GLU A 43 0.86 -11.01 -3.83
CA GLU A 43 0.20 -11.39 -2.59
C GLU A 43 -0.68 -10.23 -2.18
N TYR A 44 -1.88 -10.51 -1.72
CA TYR A 44 -2.83 -9.49 -1.30
C TYR A 44 -2.83 -9.42 0.21
N GLU A 45 -2.52 -8.26 0.77
CA GLU A 45 -2.46 -8.01 2.21
C GLU A 45 -1.65 -9.08 2.96
N PRO A 46 -0.41 -9.33 2.54
CA PRO A 46 0.34 -10.45 3.08
C PRO A 46 0.94 -10.22 4.45
N LEU A 47 1.11 -8.99 4.87
CA LEU A 47 1.77 -8.72 6.14
C LEU A 47 1.36 -7.37 6.69
N LYS A 48 1.74 -7.11 7.92
CA LYS A 48 1.50 -5.83 8.57
C LYS A 48 2.83 -5.23 8.93
N ILE A 49 3.01 -3.95 8.64
CA ILE A 49 4.23 -3.23 8.97
C ILE A 49 3.92 -2.30 10.11
N GLU A 50 4.59 -2.51 11.25
CA GLU A 50 4.39 -1.65 12.40
C GLU A 50 5.13 -0.35 12.15
N TYR A 51 4.42 0.75 12.04
CA TYR A 51 5.09 2.03 11.79
C TYR A 51 5.07 2.96 13.00
N ILE A 52 4.31 2.64 14.03
CA ILE A 52 4.40 3.31 15.31
C ILE A 52 4.36 2.21 16.36
N PRO A 53 5.39 2.09 17.20
CA PRO A 53 5.37 1.06 18.23
C PRO A 53 4.41 1.45 19.35
N LYS A 54 3.96 0.50 20.13
CA LYS A 54 3.15 0.85 21.29
C LYS A 54 4.01 1.64 22.24
N PHE A 55 3.41 2.54 22.99
CA PHE A 55 4.16 3.35 23.94
C PHE A 55 3.23 3.87 25.02
N GLU A 56 3.84 4.44 26.05
CA GLU A 56 3.09 5.07 27.12
C GLU A 56 3.52 6.51 27.22
N TYR A 57 2.57 7.39 27.43
CA TYR A 57 2.86 8.79 27.66
C TYR A 57 2.28 9.08 29.04
N TYR A 58 3.16 9.18 30.03
CA TYR A 58 2.77 9.29 31.43
C TYR A 58 1.87 8.10 31.78
N ASP A 59 0.63 8.30 32.15
CA ASP A 59 -0.23 7.18 32.50
C ASP A 59 -1.18 6.78 31.37
N GLU A 60 -0.95 7.26 30.16
CA GLU A 60 -1.77 6.86 29.03
C GLU A 60 -1.04 5.86 28.16
N LYS A 61 -1.73 4.82 27.78
CA LYS A 61 -1.14 3.77 26.96
C LYS A 61 -1.64 3.84 25.54
N TYR A 62 -0.74 3.75 24.61
CA TYR A 62 -1.09 3.84 23.19
C TYR A 62 -0.66 2.59 22.46
N ARG A 63 -1.54 2.09 21.60
CA ARG A 63 -1.28 0.86 20.88
C ARG A 63 -0.37 1.12 19.71
N ALA A 64 0.27 0.07 19.22
CA ALA A 64 1.03 0.15 18.00
C ALA A 64 0.11 0.42 16.82
N ALA A 65 0.64 1.06 15.80
CA ALA A 65 -0.09 1.29 14.56
C ALA A 65 0.56 0.50 13.44
N PHE A 66 -0.27 -0.12 12.62
CA PHE A 66 0.21 -0.99 11.55
C PHE A 66 -0.31 -0.55 10.20
N TYR A 67 0.47 -0.83 9.18
CA TYR A 67 0.08 -0.61 7.80
C TYR A 67 0.04 -1.97 7.11
N THR A 68 -1.05 -2.26 6.41
CA THR A 68 -1.20 -3.49 5.65
C THR A 68 -1.12 -3.12 4.16
N PRO A 69 -0.03 -3.49 3.48
CA PRO A 69 0.07 -3.20 2.04
C PRO A 69 -1.02 -3.93 1.27
N ASP A 70 -1.55 -3.28 0.23
CA ASP A 70 -2.58 -3.93 -0.57
C ASP A 70 -1.99 -5.09 -1.37
N PHE A 71 -0.98 -4.83 -2.18
CA PHE A 71 -0.35 -5.88 -2.98
C PHE A 71 1.15 -5.83 -2.82
N ILE A 72 1.77 -7.00 -2.77
CA ILE A 72 3.22 -7.08 -2.80
C ILE A 72 3.62 -7.99 -3.96
N ILE A 73 4.52 -7.49 -4.81
CA ILE A 73 5.00 -8.20 -5.98
C ILE A 73 6.48 -8.48 -5.79
N ASP A 74 6.89 -9.71 -6.07
CA ASP A 74 8.29 -10.14 -5.95
C ASP A 74 8.85 -9.95 -4.55
N ASN A 75 7.98 -9.95 -3.54
CA ASN A 75 8.38 -9.76 -2.16
C ASN A 75 9.21 -8.48 -2.01
N LYS A 76 8.95 -7.50 -2.83
CA LYS A 76 9.75 -6.29 -2.89
C LYS A 76 8.93 -5.05 -3.22
N TYR A 77 8.01 -5.13 -4.14
CA TYR A 77 7.28 -3.95 -4.57
C TYR A 77 5.91 -3.90 -3.92
N ILE A 78 5.66 -2.83 -3.18
CA ILE A 78 4.37 -2.60 -2.56
C ILE A 78 3.55 -1.72 -3.49
N LEU A 79 2.36 -2.17 -3.85
CA LEU A 79 1.42 -1.33 -4.59
C LEU A 79 0.28 -0.99 -3.65
N GLU A 80 0.12 0.28 -3.37
CA GLU A 80 -0.98 0.76 -2.54
C GLU A 80 -2.03 1.36 -3.45
N ILE A 81 -3.24 0.81 -3.42
CA ILE A 81 -4.32 1.26 -4.30
C ILE A 81 -5.14 2.29 -3.55
N LYS A 82 -5.04 3.55 -3.97
CA LYS A 82 -5.68 4.62 -3.21
C LYS A 82 -6.30 5.63 -4.17
N GLY A 83 -7.59 5.46 -4.46
CA GLY A 83 -8.25 6.33 -5.41
C GLY A 83 -8.41 7.76 -4.90
N PHE A 84 -8.73 7.92 -3.61
CA PHE A 84 -8.98 9.24 -3.06
C PHE A 84 -8.20 9.42 -1.76
N PRO A 85 -6.94 9.84 -1.85
CA PRO A 85 -6.16 10.06 -0.64
C PRO A 85 -6.69 11.26 0.13
N ASN A 86 -6.75 11.12 1.45
CA ASN A 86 -7.13 12.24 2.31
C ASN A 86 -5.95 12.61 3.19
N GLU A 87 -6.15 13.58 4.07
CA GLU A 87 -5.06 14.08 4.86
C GLU A 87 -4.54 13.05 5.86
N VAL A 88 -5.42 12.31 6.46
CA VAL A 88 -5.01 11.28 7.42
C VAL A 88 -4.14 10.24 6.72
N TYR A 89 -4.55 9.84 5.51
CA TYR A 89 -3.77 8.89 4.75
C TYR A 89 -2.39 9.45 4.40
N ARG A 90 -2.31 10.73 4.07
CA ARG A 90 -1.03 11.31 3.70
C ARG A 90 -0.04 11.31 4.86
N TYR A 91 -0.52 11.57 6.08
CA TYR A 91 0.34 11.49 7.24
C TYR A 91 0.76 10.06 7.53
N LYS A 92 -0.17 9.12 7.42
CA LYS A 92 0.15 7.72 7.62
C LYS A 92 1.20 7.28 6.59
N LYS A 93 1.04 7.69 5.35
CA LYS A 93 1.96 7.33 4.29
C LYS A 93 3.37 7.84 4.61
N LYS A 94 3.49 9.08 5.09
CA LYS A 94 4.80 9.59 5.45
C LYS A 94 5.47 8.75 6.50
N LEU A 95 4.73 8.35 7.52
CA LEU A 95 5.29 7.53 8.59
C LEU A 95 5.70 6.16 8.08
N VAL A 96 4.88 5.58 7.22
CA VAL A 96 5.21 4.28 6.64
C VAL A 96 6.46 4.39 5.78
N LEU A 97 6.55 5.40 4.92
CA LEU A 97 7.73 5.56 4.07
C LEU A 97 9.00 5.75 4.90
N LEU A 98 8.88 6.49 5.99
CA LEU A 98 10.02 6.68 6.87
C LEU A 98 10.44 5.34 7.49
N LYS A 99 9.48 4.52 7.84
CA LYS A 99 9.77 3.21 8.39
C LYS A 99 10.45 2.32 7.37
N LEU A 100 9.96 2.32 6.13
CA LEU A 100 10.59 1.51 5.09
C LEU A 100 12.03 1.95 4.83
N LEU A 101 12.29 3.23 4.99
CA LEU A 101 13.61 3.75 4.73
C LEU A 101 14.59 3.43 5.83
N ASN A 102 14.15 3.43 7.08
CA ASN A 102 15.04 3.35 8.23
C ASN A 102 15.12 2.02 8.94
N ASP A 103 14.17 1.13 8.73
CA ASP A 103 14.17 -0.13 9.46
C ASP A 103 14.73 -1.23 8.57
N VAL A 104 15.83 -1.83 8.99
CA VAL A 104 16.51 -2.82 8.18
C VAL A 104 15.60 -3.98 7.80
N ASN A 105 14.57 -4.26 8.58
CA ASN A 105 13.66 -5.35 8.25
C ASN A 105 12.76 -5.01 7.07
N TYR A 106 12.66 -3.75 6.70
CA TYR A 106 11.74 -3.32 5.66
C TYR A 106 12.41 -2.58 4.51
N THR A 107 13.73 -2.40 4.54
CA THR A 107 14.39 -1.59 3.51
C THR A 107 14.35 -2.24 2.13
N LYS A 108 14.01 -3.52 2.05
CA LYS A 108 13.90 -4.14 0.73
C LYS A 108 12.64 -3.71 0.00
N TYR A 109 11.66 -3.19 0.71
CA TYR A 109 10.39 -2.84 0.06
C TYR A 109 10.45 -1.47 -0.58
N ARG A 110 9.81 -1.36 -1.73
CA ARG A 110 9.66 -0.08 -2.40
C ARG A 110 8.19 0.17 -2.62
N PHE A 111 7.74 1.36 -2.26
CA PHE A 111 6.33 1.72 -2.20
C PHE A 111 5.90 2.47 -3.45
N PHE A 112 4.79 2.07 -4.04
CA PHE A 112 4.19 2.77 -5.17
C PHE A 112 2.72 3.00 -4.88
N GLU A 113 2.25 4.22 -5.11
CA GLU A 113 0.86 4.54 -4.93
C GLU A 113 0.17 4.53 -6.29
N ILE A 114 -0.91 3.76 -6.39
CA ILE A 114 -1.64 3.61 -7.65
C ILE A 114 -3.02 4.23 -7.44
N LYS A 115 -3.32 5.29 -8.15
CA LYS A 115 -4.59 5.97 -8.00
C LYS A 115 -5.58 5.59 -9.07
N THR A 116 -5.12 5.16 -10.23
CA THR A 116 -5.99 4.85 -11.36
C THR A 116 -5.49 3.61 -12.07
N ILE A 117 -6.39 3.02 -12.85
CA ILE A 117 -6.03 1.85 -13.66
C ILE A 117 -4.94 2.22 -14.66
N THR A 118 -4.97 3.43 -15.19
CA THR A 118 -3.94 3.86 -16.12
C THR A 118 -2.57 3.84 -15.45
N GLN A 119 -2.50 4.31 -14.20
CA GLN A 119 -1.23 4.28 -13.49
C GLN A 119 -0.76 2.86 -13.25
N LEU A 120 -1.68 1.94 -12.97
CA LEU A 120 -1.30 0.55 -12.79
C LEU A 120 -0.72 -0.01 -14.08
N LYS A 121 -1.34 0.29 -15.20
CA LYS A 121 -0.83 -0.22 -16.48
C LYS A 121 0.53 0.35 -16.80
N GLN A 122 0.77 1.60 -16.45
CA GLN A 122 2.07 2.21 -16.63
C GLN A 122 3.11 1.54 -15.74
N TRP A 123 2.74 1.25 -14.50
CA TRP A 123 3.65 0.57 -13.58
C TRP A 123 3.99 -0.82 -14.13
N ILE A 124 3.00 -1.53 -14.64
CA ILE A 124 3.21 -2.87 -15.18
C ILE A 124 4.17 -2.80 -16.37
N LYS A 125 4.02 -1.78 -17.21
CA LYS A 125 4.91 -1.67 -18.34
C LYS A 125 6.35 -1.48 -17.88
N GLN A 126 6.56 -0.59 -16.93
CA GLN A 126 7.90 -0.36 -16.40
C GLN A 126 8.44 -1.61 -15.73
N TYR A 127 7.59 -2.33 -15.04
CA TYR A 127 8.01 -3.54 -14.36
C TYR A 127 8.49 -4.58 -15.38
N LYS A 128 7.73 -4.76 -16.45
CA LYS A 128 8.10 -5.75 -17.46
C LYS A 128 9.35 -5.33 -18.23
N ASP A 129 9.57 -4.04 -18.38
CA ASP A 129 10.74 -3.53 -19.08
C ASP A 129 11.97 -3.47 -18.19
N GLY A 130 11.86 -3.83 -16.94
CA GLY A 130 13.00 -3.79 -16.03
C GLY A 130 13.39 -2.40 -15.61
N GLN A 131 12.51 -1.41 -15.79
CA GLN A 131 12.90 -0.04 -15.51
C GLN A 131 12.70 0.41 -14.08
N ILE A 132 11.95 -0.34 -13.29
CA ILE A 132 11.65 0.09 -11.94
C ILE A 132 12.90 0.16 -11.07
N SER A 133 13.78 -0.81 -11.18
CA SER A 133 14.91 -0.83 -10.31
C SER A 133 15.86 0.33 -10.58
N ASN A 134 15.79 0.92 -11.73
CA ASN A 134 16.71 1.99 -12.02
C ASN A 134 16.36 3.28 -11.35
N THR A 135 15.09 3.50 -11.10
CA THR A 135 14.74 4.75 -10.53
C THR A 135 15.15 4.87 -9.13
N GLU A 136 15.43 3.79 -8.45
CA GLU A 136 15.76 3.96 -7.11
C GLU A 136 17.13 4.51 -6.91
N THR A 137 17.99 4.40 -7.84
CA THR A 137 19.27 4.89 -7.58
C THR A 137 19.38 6.34 -7.53
N ASN A 138 18.72 6.98 -8.35
CA ASN A 138 18.99 8.33 -8.31
C ASN A 138 18.30 9.10 -7.38
N LYS A 139 17.35 8.67 -6.85
CA LYS A 139 16.73 9.46 -6.07
C LYS A 139 17.42 9.90 -4.98
N GLY A 140 17.79 9.22 -4.35
CA GLY A 140 18.18 9.67 -3.13
C GLY A 140 19.04 10.86 -3.18
N SER A 141 19.99 10.73 -3.79
CA SER A 141 20.96 11.69 -3.66
C SER A 141 20.61 13.04 -3.86
N ASP A 142 20.22 13.32 -4.88
CA ASP A 142 20.13 14.64 -5.11
C ASP A 142 19.28 15.37 -4.33
N LYS A 143 18.36 14.91 -3.93
CA LYS A 143 17.52 15.65 -3.31
C LYS A 143 18.01 16.25 -2.20
N SER A 144 18.70 15.64 -1.57
CA SER A 144 19.08 16.18 -0.37
C SER A 144 19.41 17.59 -0.48
N SER A 145 19.66 18.05 -1.49
CA SER A 145 19.99 19.40 -1.46
C SER A 145 18.91 20.38 -1.41
#